data_cbc448e31b0306da599908c3c102347d
#
_entry.id   cbc448e31b0306da599908c3c102347d
#
_cell.length_a   1.000
_cell.length_b   1.000
_cell.length_c   1.000
_cell.angle_alpha   90.00
_cell.angle_beta   90.00
_cell.angle_gamma   90.00
#
_symmetry.space_group_name_H-M   'P 1'
#
loop_
_entity.id
_entity.type
_entity.pdbx_description
1 polymer ?
#
loop_
_entity_poly.entity_id
_entity_poly.type
_entity_poly.pdbx_seq_one_letter_code
_entity_poly.pdbx_strand_id
1 'polypeptide(L)'
;MLPRLELFLQSEPLAISQSKDQTAVHEGEVFAGLQSVLFVGGESRPTVSISYVRRVHASVAPELDVGTFRQSTSILLSQDIKGFHFDTNGILTEQVQGAIRRAQFGQTLSISHSLGKFTISGEVWHFSQPFEKGNTVGNLWAISRALRKNLVVDAGFNRGLTRTSTRWETFVGFTYLLPHRLWMARPGSQP
;
A
#
# COMPACT_ATOMS: atom_id res chain seq x y z
N MET A 1 25.69 8.81 -1.83
CA MET A 1 24.62 8.72 -0.80
C MET A 1 24.24 7.25 -0.68
N LEU A 2 24.25 6.71 0.53
CA LEU A 2 23.74 5.34 0.75
C LEU A 2 22.23 5.34 0.47
N PRO A 3 21.71 4.31 -0.23
CA PRO A 3 20.28 4.18 -0.46
C PRO A 3 19.58 4.17 0.90
N ARG A 4 18.52 4.98 1.04
CA ARG A 4 17.68 4.93 2.24
C ARG A 4 16.89 3.63 2.20
N LEU A 5 17.24 2.71 3.08
CA LEU A 5 16.51 1.47 3.28
C LEU A 5 15.54 1.65 4.45
N GLU A 6 14.29 1.38 4.21
CA GLU A 6 13.21 1.38 5.18
C GLU A 6 12.68 -0.04 5.35
N LEU A 7 12.51 -0.46 6.60
CA LEU A 7 11.81 -1.69 6.97
C LEU A 7 10.47 -1.29 7.56
N PHE A 8 9.39 -1.95 7.15
CA PHE A 8 8.07 -1.68 7.68
C PHE A 8 7.29 -2.95 7.98
N LEU A 9 6.36 -2.83 8.90
CA LEU A 9 5.39 -3.85 9.26
C LEU A 9 4.00 -3.21 9.12
N GLN A 10 3.12 -3.86 8.39
CA GLN A 10 1.73 -3.45 8.22
C GLN A 10 0.82 -4.55 8.75
N SER A 11 -0.23 -4.18 9.43
CA SER A 11 -1.26 -5.10 9.90
C SER A 11 -2.64 -4.49 9.65
N GLU A 12 -3.55 -5.34 9.19
CA GLU A 12 -4.98 -5.08 9.20
C GLU A 12 -5.57 -5.82 10.41
N PRO A 13 -5.77 -5.15 11.55
CA PRO A 13 -6.13 -5.84 12.80
C PRO A 13 -7.50 -6.50 12.75
N LEU A 14 -8.39 -5.98 11.91
CA LEU A 14 -9.75 -6.50 11.74
C LEU A 14 -10.24 -6.24 10.32
N ALA A 15 -10.76 -7.26 9.67
CA ALA A 15 -11.48 -7.13 8.41
C ALA A 15 -12.91 -7.65 8.56
N ILE A 16 -13.87 -6.89 8.05
CA ILE A 16 -15.28 -7.27 8.01
C ILE A 16 -15.69 -7.33 6.55
N SER A 17 -15.98 -8.54 6.09
CA SER A 17 -16.43 -8.80 4.73
C SER A 17 -17.91 -9.13 4.72
N GLN A 18 -18.68 -8.46 3.89
CA GLN A 18 -20.12 -8.68 3.75
C GLN A 18 -20.47 -9.04 2.30
N SER A 19 -21.07 -10.19 2.12
CA SER A 19 -21.73 -10.65 0.91
C SER A 19 -23.25 -10.66 1.10
N LYS A 20 -24.04 -10.94 0.04
CA LYS A 20 -25.52 -10.96 0.12
C LYS A 20 -26.06 -11.90 1.20
N ASP A 21 -25.36 -13.00 1.45
CA ASP A 21 -25.85 -14.09 2.31
C ASP A 21 -24.95 -14.36 3.53
N GLN A 22 -23.81 -13.68 3.66
CA GLN A 22 -22.84 -13.95 4.72
C GLN A 22 -22.10 -12.68 5.14
N THR A 23 -21.89 -12.54 6.44
CA THR A 23 -20.95 -11.56 7.02
C THR A 23 -19.84 -12.35 7.70
N ALA A 24 -18.61 -12.11 7.31
CA ALA A 24 -17.43 -12.69 7.93
C ALA A 24 -16.62 -11.58 8.62
N VAL A 25 -16.28 -11.83 9.89
CA VAL A 25 -15.37 -10.99 10.67
C VAL A 25 -14.14 -11.83 10.94
N HIS A 26 -12.97 -11.33 10.58
CA HIS A 26 -11.74 -12.09 10.71
C HIS A 26 -10.57 -11.23 11.18
N GLU A 27 -9.59 -11.88 11.81
CA GLU A 27 -8.29 -11.28 12.08
C GLU A 27 -7.64 -10.90 10.76
N GLY A 28 -7.07 -9.71 10.74
CA GLY A 28 -6.42 -9.21 9.57
C GLY A 28 -5.07 -9.87 9.30
N GLU A 29 -4.55 -9.61 8.15
CA GLU A 29 -3.27 -10.10 7.69
C GLU A 29 -2.12 -9.23 8.23
N VAL A 30 -0.92 -9.82 8.32
CA VAL A 30 0.30 -9.10 8.68
C VAL A 30 1.31 -9.20 7.54
N PHE A 31 1.83 -8.06 7.14
CA PHE A 31 2.81 -7.91 6.07
C PHE A 31 4.10 -7.32 6.61
N ALA A 32 5.22 -7.85 6.19
CA ALA A 32 6.54 -7.26 6.39
C ALA A 32 7.12 -6.83 5.04
N GLY A 33 7.76 -5.68 5.01
CA GLY A 33 8.30 -5.16 3.77
C GLY A 33 9.58 -4.37 3.97
N LEU A 34 10.24 -4.14 2.85
CA LEU A 34 11.40 -3.27 2.74
C LEU A 34 11.23 -2.36 1.52
N GLN A 35 11.68 -1.14 1.66
CA GLN A 35 11.68 -0.15 0.59
C GLN A 35 13.02 0.55 0.52
N SER A 36 13.49 0.81 -0.70
CA SER A 36 14.73 1.54 -0.94
C SER A 36 14.52 2.62 -1.98
N VAL A 37 15.04 3.82 -1.71
CA VAL A 37 15.07 4.89 -2.68
C VAL A 37 16.29 4.68 -3.59
N LEU A 38 16.04 4.43 -4.87
CA LEU A 38 17.07 4.24 -5.90
C LEU A 38 17.61 5.58 -6.40
N PHE A 39 16.69 6.52 -6.68
CA PHE A 39 17.03 7.87 -7.15
C PHE A 39 16.20 8.89 -6.40
N VAL A 40 16.85 9.89 -5.85
CA VAL A 40 16.18 11.04 -5.25
C VAL A 40 15.85 12.04 -6.34
N GLY A 41 14.58 12.38 -6.46
CA GLY A 41 14.08 13.35 -7.41
C GLY A 41 14.36 14.79 -7.00
N GLY A 42 13.80 15.72 -7.76
CA GLY A 42 13.86 17.15 -7.55
C GLY A 42 12.69 17.82 -8.28
N GLU A 43 12.78 19.13 -8.51
CA GLU A 43 11.67 19.88 -9.13
C GLU A 43 11.22 19.34 -10.49
N SER A 44 12.15 18.79 -11.30
CA SER A 44 11.87 18.30 -12.66
C SER A 44 12.04 16.80 -12.85
N ARG A 45 12.35 16.06 -11.80
CA ARG A 45 12.61 14.61 -11.88
C ARG A 45 11.93 13.88 -10.74
N PRO A 46 11.25 12.74 -11.00
CA PRO A 46 10.63 11.96 -9.95
C PRO A 46 11.67 11.29 -9.05
N THR A 47 11.30 11.08 -7.79
CA THR A 47 11.95 10.10 -6.92
C THR A 47 11.55 8.72 -7.38
N VAL A 48 12.52 7.80 -7.46
CA VAL A 48 12.29 6.41 -7.84
C VAL A 48 12.64 5.52 -6.67
N SER A 49 11.71 4.67 -6.28
CA SER A 49 11.89 3.71 -5.20
C SER A 49 11.50 2.30 -5.66
N ILE A 50 12.06 1.30 -5.02
CA ILE A 50 11.63 -0.09 -5.14
C ILE A 50 11.17 -0.58 -3.78
N SER A 51 10.08 -1.33 -3.77
CA SER A 51 9.53 -1.93 -2.55
C SER A 51 9.30 -3.42 -2.75
N TYR A 52 9.52 -4.19 -1.70
CA TYR A 52 9.17 -5.59 -1.61
C TYR A 52 8.33 -5.81 -0.35
N VAL A 53 7.21 -6.50 -0.49
CA VAL A 53 6.27 -6.80 0.60
C VAL A 53 5.97 -8.28 0.59
N ARG A 54 5.95 -8.89 1.77
CA ARG A 54 5.59 -10.29 1.95
C ARG A 54 4.58 -10.43 3.08
N ARG A 55 3.54 -11.23 2.85
CA ARG A 55 2.62 -11.65 3.89
C ARG A 55 3.34 -12.63 4.83
N VAL A 56 3.40 -12.30 6.11
CA VAL A 56 4.05 -13.10 7.16
C VAL A 56 3.04 -13.81 8.04
N HIS A 57 1.80 -13.30 8.11
CA HIS A 57 0.68 -13.94 8.77
C HIS A 57 -0.55 -13.87 7.87
N ALA A 58 -1.22 -15.01 7.69
CA ALA A 58 -2.47 -15.12 6.93
C ALA A 58 -3.64 -15.23 7.90
N SER A 59 -4.73 -14.56 7.58
CA SER A 59 -6.00 -14.78 8.28
C SER A 59 -6.52 -16.21 8.09
N VAL A 60 -7.21 -16.73 9.08
CA VAL A 60 -7.86 -18.06 9.03
C VAL A 60 -9.26 -17.99 8.40
N ALA A 61 -9.77 -16.77 8.12
CA ALA A 61 -11.09 -16.60 7.56
C ALA A 61 -11.22 -17.10 6.12
N PRO A 62 -12.40 -17.54 5.70
CA PRO A 62 -12.64 -17.87 4.31
C PRO A 62 -12.41 -16.63 3.46
N GLU A 63 -11.45 -16.72 2.54
CA GLU A 63 -11.14 -15.68 1.59
C GLU A 63 -12.32 -15.49 0.64
N LEU A 64 -12.86 -14.29 0.61
CA LEU A 64 -13.91 -13.91 -0.33
C LEU A 64 -13.34 -13.53 -1.70
N ASP A 65 -12.03 -13.30 -1.77
CA ASP A 65 -11.31 -12.94 -2.99
C ASP A 65 -10.71 -14.16 -3.68
N VAL A 66 -10.70 -14.10 -5.01
CA VAL A 66 -10.09 -15.14 -5.85
C VAL A 66 -8.58 -14.97 -5.85
N GLY A 67 -7.90 -15.89 -5.20
CA GLY A 67 -6.45 -15.90 -5.04
C GLY A 67 -5.97 -15.05 -3.86
N THR A 68 -4.93 -15.53 -3.25
CA THR A 68 -4.35 -14.95 -2.04
C THR A 68 -3.05 -14.26 -2.35
N PHE A 69 -2.93 -13.01 -1.94
CA PHE A 69 -1.68 -12.26 -1.97
C PHE A 69 -0.61 -12.96 -1.12
N ARG A 70 0.54 -13.20 -1.67
CA ARG A 70 1.68 -13.77 -0.96
C ARG A 70 2.86 -12.82 -0.81
N GLN A 71 3.27 -12.23 -1.91
CA GLN A 71 4.35 -11.26 -1.99
C GLN A 71 4.19 -10.37 -3.19
N SER A 72 4.74 -9.16 -3.11
CA SER A 72 4.81 -8.25 -4.24
C SER A 72 6.13 -7.50 -4.30
N THR A 73 6.47 -7.10 -5.51
CA THR A 73 7.53 -6.12 -5.78
C THR A 73 6.91 -4.96 -6.52
N SER A 74 7.23 -3.74 -6.14
CA SER A 74 6.74 -2.55 -6.82
C SER A 74 7.84 -1.55 -7.10
N ILE A 75 7.70 -0.83 -8.21
CA ILE A 75 8.46 0.36 -8.54
C ILE A 75 7.54 1.54 -8.30
N LEU A 76 8.03 2.51 -7.53
CA LEU A 76 7.30 3.71 -7.13
C LEU A 76 7.97 4.94 -7.75
N LEU A 77 7.17 5.79 -8.34
CA LEU A 77 7.59 7.09 -8.89
C LEU A 77 6.81 8.16 -8.16
N SER A 78 7.51 9.08 -7.48
CA SER A 78 6.87 10.15 -6.70
C SER A 78 7.38 11.51 -7.17
N GLN A 79 6.49 12.48 -7.35
CA GLN A 79 6.84 13.83 -7.74
C GLN A 79 5.88 14.88 -7.20
N ASP A 80 6.46 16.00 -6.76
CA ASP A 80 5.71 17.20 -6.38
C ASP A 80 5.60 18.16 -7.55
N ILE A 81 4.37 18.56 -7.92
CA ILE A 81 4.11 19.52 -8.99
C ILE A 81 3.09 20.54 -8.49
N LYS A 82 3.50 21.80 -8.37
CA LYS A 82 2.61 22.92 -7.99
C LYS A 82 1.78 22.68 -6.74
N GLY A 83 2.37 22.07 -5.72
CA GLY A 83 1.71 21.79 -4.44
C GLY A 83 0.85 20.52 -4.41
N PHE A 84 0.78 19.80 -5.52
CA PHE A 84 0.22 18.46 -5.58
C PHE A 84 1.33 17.43 -5.55
N HIS A 85 1.12 16.35 -4.81
CA HIS A 85 1.99 15.19 -4.79
C HIS A 85 1.38 14.09 -5.65
N PHE A 86 2.18 13.55 -6.57
CA PHE A 86 1.79 12.47 -7.47
C PHE A 86 2.62 11.23 -7.17
N ASP A 87 1.95 10.08 -7.06
CA ASP A 87 2.59 8.78 -6.99
C ASP A 87 2.06 7.87 -8.10
N THR A 88 2.98 7.16 -8.75
CA THR A 88 2.64 6.13 -9.72
C THR A 88 3.37 4.85 -9.36
N ASN A 89 2.65 3.74 -9.32
CA ASN A 89 3.21 2.44 -8.96
C ASN A 89 2.99 1.42 -10.07
N GLY A 90 4.04 0.69 -10.39
CA GLY A 90 3.98 -0.56 -11.15
C GLY A 90 4.22 -1.73 -10.20
N ILE A 91 3.29 -2.67 -10.10
CA ILE A 91 3.25 -3.71 -9.07
C ILE A 91 3.24 -5.08 -9.74
N LEU A 92 4.11 -5.97 -9.27
CA LEU A 92 4.11 -7.38 -9.63
C LEU A 92 3.85 -8.19 -8.37
N THR A 93 2.75 -8.90 -8.34
CA THR A 93 2.28 -9.67 -7.17
C THR A 93 2.23 -11.16 -7.48
N GLU A 94 2.64 -11.99 -6.54
CA GLU A 94 2.38 -13.42 -6.56
C GLU A 94 1.03 -13.70 -5.89
N GLN A 95 0.08 -14.20 -6.67
CA GLN A 95 -1.22 -14.69 -6.20
C GLN A 95 -1.21 -16.21 -6.13
N VAL A 96 -1.78 -16.77 -5.08
CA VAL A 96 -1.82 -18.21 -4.81
C VAL A 96 -3.26 -18.67 -4.63
N GLN A 97 -3.68 -19.68 -5.39
CA GLN A 97 -4.98 -20.34 -5.24
C GLN A 97 -4.75 -21.85 -5.15
N GLY A 98 -4.88 -22.41 -3.95
CA GLY A 98 -4.50 -23.80 -3.67
C GLY A 98 -3.00 -24.03 -3.93
N ALA A 99 -2.64 -24.93 -4.81
CA ALA A 99 -1.26 -25.21 -5.21
C ALA A 99 -0.78 -24.35 -6.40
N ILE A 100 -1.66 -23.58 -7.03
CA ILE A 100 -1.35 -22.82 -8.25
C ILE A 100 -0.85 -21.43 -7.87
N ARG A 101 0.27 -21.01 -8.46
CA ARG A 101 0.84 -19.67 -8.31
C ARG A 101 0.78 -18.94 -9.64
N ARG A 102 0.35 -17.70 -9.61
CA ARG A 102 0.27 -16.86 -10.81
C ARG A 102 0.74 -15.44 -10.51
N ALA A 103 1.27 -14.78 -11.54
CA ALA A 103 1.63 -13.37 -11.46
C ALA A 103 0.40 -12.50 -11.74
N GLN A 104 0.22 -11.48 -10.90
CA GLN A 104 -0.73 -10.39 -11.09
C GLN A 104 0.04 -9.11 -11.34
N PHE A 105 -0.36 -8.35 -12.35
CA PHE A 105 0.19 -7.03 -12.65
C PHE A 105 -0.78 -5.97 -12.14
N GLY A 106 -0.24 -5.01 -11.42
CA GLY A 106 -0.97 -3.85 -10.89
C GLY A 106 -0.35 -2.54 -11.33
N GLN A 107 -1.19 -1.52 -11.43
CA GLN A 107 -0.80 -0.14 -11.68
C GLN A 107 -1.69 0.77 -10.84
N THR A 108 -1.07 1.76 -10.19
CA THR A 108 -1.81 2.79 -9.48
C THR A 108 -1.29 4.17 -9.83
N LEU A 109 -2.18 5.15 -9.80
CA LEU A 109 -1.87 6.56 -9.90
C LEU A 109 -2.62 7.29 -8.83
N SER A 110 -1.91 7.94 -7.92
CA SER A 110 -2.48 8.77 -6.88
C SER A 110 -2.09 10.23 -7.01
N ILE A 111 -2.96 11.08 -6.51
CA ILE A 111 -2.76 12.51 -6.35
C ILE A 111 -3.16 12.89 -4.93
N SER A 112 -2.33 13.69 -4.27
CA SER A 112 -2.67 14.24 -2.97
C SER A 112 -2.35 15.72 -2.87
N HIS A 113 -3.08 16.42 -1.99
CA HIS A 113 -2.90 17.84 -1.74
C HIS A 113 -3.17 18.15 -0.27
N SER A 114 -2.31 18.99 0.32
CA SER A 114 -2.42 19.39 1.71
C SER A 114 -3.33 20.62 1.86
N LEU A 115 -4.36 20.50 2.67
CA LEU A 115 -5.30 21.57 3.03
C LEU A 115 -5.19 21.86 4.54
N GLY A 116 -4.28 22.74 4.90
CA GLY A 116 -3.99 23.07 6.29
C GLY A 116 -3.44 21.87 7.07
N LYS A 117 -4.24 21.32 8.00
CA LYS A 117 -3.84 20.16 8.83
C LYS A 117 -4.22 18.80 8.22
N PHE A 118 -4.92 18.83 7.10
CA PHE A 118 -5.40 17.63 6.43
C PHE A 118 -4.71 17.46 5.09
N THR A 119 -4.56 16.22 4.66
CA THR A 119 -4.19 15.88 3.29
C THR A 119 -5.33 15.08 2.69
N ILE A 120 -5.81 15.50 1.52
CA ILE A 120 -6.81 14.77 0.73
C ILE A 120 -6.06 14.06 -0.38
N SER A 121 -6.38 12.79 -0.59
CA SER A 121 -5.80 11.98 -1.66
C SER A 121 -6.88 11.23 -2.45
N GLY A 122 -6.61 11.06 -3.73
CA GLY A 122 -7.38 10.21 -4.62
C GLY A 122 -6.43 9.30 -5.39
N GLU A 123 -6.82 8.05 -5.60
CA GLU A 123 -6.06 7.06 -6.35
C GLU A 123 -6.97 6.36 -7.34
N VAL A 124 -6.46 6.06 -8.52
CA VAL A 124 -7.03 5.09 -9.44
C VAL A 124 -6.11 3.90 -9.51
N TRP A 125 -6.68 2.71 -9.54
CA TRP A 125 -5.93 1.47 -9.57
C TRP A 125 -6.50 0.48 -10.60
N HIS A 126 -5.61 -0.35 -11.12
CA HIS A 126 -5.91 -1.41 -12.05
C HIS A 126 -5.05 -2.63 -11.72
N PHE A 127 -5.68 -3.81 -11.65
CA PHE A 127 -4.98 -5.09 -11.49
C PHE A 127 -5.49 -6.11 -12.49
N SER A 128 -4.59 -6.86 -13.11
CA SER A 128 -4.94 -8.05 -13.88
C SER A 128 -5.45 -9.16 -12.92
N GLN A 129 -6.42 -9.96 -13.37
CA GLN A 129 -6.89 -11.11 -12.59
C GLN A 129 -6.34 -12.41 -13.15
N PRO A 130 -5.38 -13.04 -12.45
CA PRO A 130 -4.74 -14.24 -12.99
C PRO A 130 -5.62 -15.49 -12.91
N PHE A 131 -6.65 -15.52 -12.05
CA PHE A 131 -7.52 -16.68 -11.84
C PHE A 131 -8.92 -16.51 -12.42
N GLU A 132 -9.32 -15.29 -12.78
CA GLU A 132 -10.62 -14.99 -13.38
C GLU A 132 -10.46 -14.28 -14.72
N LYS A 133 -11.56 -14.24 -15.51
CA LYS A 133 -11.60 -13.44 -16.74
C LYS A 133 -11.94 -12.01 -16.39
N GLY A 134 -11.08 -11.10 -16.80
CA GLY A 134 -11.25 -9.66 -16.60
C GLY A 134 -10.18 -9.06 -15.71
N ASN A 135 -10.23 -7.75 -15.60
CA ASN A 135 -9.33 -6.98 -14.75
C ASN A 135 -10.16 -6.29 -13.65
N THR A 136 -9.53 -6.03 -12.54
CA THR A 136 -10.11 -5.20 -11.50
C THR A 136 -9.65 -3.76 -11.71
N VAL A 137 -10.59 -2.84 -11.61
CA VAL A 137 -10.36 -1.39 -11.69
C VAL A 137 -11.17 -0.73 -10.60
N GLY A 138 -10.61 0.30 -9.98
CA GLY A 138 -11.33 1.07 -8.98
C GLY A 138 -10.66 2.40 -8.68
N ASN A 139 -11.22 3.08 -7.70
CA ASN A 139 -10.68 4.31 -7.15
C ASN A 139 -10.77 4.30 -5.63
N LEU A 140 -9.81 4.96 -5.01
CA LEU A 140 -9.73 5.14 -3.57
C LEU A 140 -9.69 6.64 -3.28
N TRP A 141 -10.40 7.06 -2.24
CA TRP A 141 -10.36 8.41 -1.70
C TRP A 141 -10.07 8.36 -0.22
N ALA A 142 -9.15 9.21 0.22
CA ALA A 142 -8.75 9.24 1.60
C ALA A 142 -8.52 10.67 2.09
N ILE A 143 -8.68 10.83 3.39
CA ILE A 143 -8.27 12.02 4.14
C ILE A 143 -7.35 11.58 5.25
N SER A 144 -6.22 12.25 5.40
CA SER A 144 -5.27 11.99 6.47
C SER A 144 -4.99 13.25 7.29
N ARG A 145 -4.54 13.05 8.53
CA ARG A 145 -4.15 14.11 9.45
C ARG A 145 -2.96 13.71 10.31
N ALA A 146 -1.92 14.50 10.29
CA ALA A 146 -0.83 14.38 11.25
C ALA A 146 -1.29 14.85 12.62
N LEU A 147 -1.44 13.93 13.58
CA LEU A 147 -1.77 14.24 14.98
C LEU A 147 -0.52 14.66 15.75
N ARG A 148 0.61 14.04 15.42
CA ARG A 148 1.95 14.33 15.96
C ARG A 148 2.98 14.20 14.84
N LYS A 149 4.22 14.62 15.08
CA LYS A 149 5.33 14.50 14.12
C LYS A 149 5.59 13.05 13.66
N ASN A 150 5.19 12.10 14.47
CA ASN A 150 5.40 10.67 14.25
C ASN A 150 4.11 9.84 14.20
N LEU A 151 2.94 10.48 14.19
CA LEU A 151 1.64 9.80 14.14
C LEU A 151 0.72 10.48 13.15
N VAL A 152 0.33 9.75 12.12
CA VAL A 152 -0.69 10.13 11.14
C VAL A 152 -1.87 9.18 11.29
N VAL A 153 -3.08 9.72 11.23
CA VAL A 153 -4.31 8.94 11.09
C VAL A 153 -4.93 9.23 9.75
N ASP A 154 -5.54 8.23 9.17
CA ASP A 154 -6.21 8.30 7.88
C ASP A 154 -7.53 7.53 7.90
N ALA A 155 -8.44 7.95 7.04
CA ALA A 155 -9.69 7.26 6.78
C ALA A 155 -10.08 7.47 5.32
N GLY A 156 -10.76 6.49 4.74
CA GLY A 156 -11.12 6.58 3.35
C GLY A 156 -12.09 5.48 2.91
N PHE A 157 -12.32 5.47 1.61
CA PHE A 157 -13.10 4.43 0.97
C PHE A 157 -12.50 4.06 -0.38
N ASN A 158 -12.71 2.83 -0.75
CA ASN A 158 -12.36 2.26 -2.03
C ASN A 158 -13.63 1.83 -2.76
N ARG A 159 -13.70 2.08 -4.06
CA ARG A 159 -14.82 1.70 -4.92
C ARG A 159 -14.34 0.96 -6.15
N GLY A 160 -14.73 -0.30 -6.28
CA GLY A 160 -14.53 -1.06 -7.48
C GLY A 160 -15.49 -0.63 -8.61
N LEU A 161 -14.95 -0.52 -9.81
CA LEU A 161 -15.66 -0.08 -11.02
C LEU A 161 -15.97 -1.24 -11.97
N THR A 162 -15.30 -2.39 -11.79
CA THR A 162 -15.55 -3.61 -12.60
C THR A 162 -16.34 -4.63 -11.77
N ARG A 163 -16.91 -5.63 -12.46
CA ARG A 163 -17.67 -6.72 -11.80
C ARG A 163 -16.78 -7.62 -10.94
N THR A 164 -15.51 -7.68 -11.24
CA THR A 164 -14.47 -8.45 -10.55
C THR A 164 -13.85 -7.72 -9.37
N SER A 165 -14.19 -6.43 -9.18
CA SER A 165 -13.69 -5.62 -8.08
C SER A 165 -14.65 -5.64 -6.90
N THR A 166 -14.10 -5.58 -5.68
CA THR A 166 -14.87 -5.31 -4.45
C THR A 166 -15.66 -4.03 -4.62
N ARG A 167 -16.97 -4.10 -4.41
CA ARG A 167 -17.86 -2.99 -4.76
C ARG A 167 -17.62 -1.74 -3.92
N TRP A 168 -17.48 -1.92 -2.61
CA TRP A 168 -17.20 -0.87 -1.63
C TRP A 168 -16.36 -1.43 -0.49
N GLU A 169 -15.40 -0.64 -0.06
CA GLU A 169 -14.58 -0.88 1.10
C GLU A 169 -14.34 0.44 1.81
N THR A 170 -14.38 0.44 3.14
CA THR A 170 -14.03 1.61 3.96
C THR A 170 -12.93 1.22 4.91
N PHE A 171 -12.03 2.12 5.20
CA PHE A 171 -10.91 1.87 6.09
C PHE A 171 -10.64 3.06 7.00
N VAL A 172 -10.03 2.76 8.14
CA VAL A 172 -9.41 3.71 9.06
C VAL A 172 -8.05 3.16 9.41
N GLY A 173 -7.03 3.98 9.32
CA GLY A 173 -5.66 3.58 9.55
C GLY A 173 -4.89 4.56 10.43
N PHE A 174 -3.72 4.12 10.86
CA PHE A 174 -2.73 5.00 11.46
C PHE A 174 -1.33 4.56 11.06
N THR A 175 -0.45 5.54 10.89
CA THR A 175 0.98 5.33 10.65
C THR A 175 1.75 5.93 11.81
N TYR A 176 2.58 5.10 12.45
CA TYR A 176 3.44 5.54 13.55
C TYR A 176 4.91 5.34 13.18
N LEU A 177 5.68 6.43 13.19
CA LEU A 177 7.12 6.39 12.97
C LEU A 177 7.84 6.23 14.30
N LEU A 178 8.61 5.16 14.42
CA LEU A 178 9.43 4.93 15.61
C LEU A 178 10.50 6.02 15.72
N PRO A 179 10.59 6.74 16.87
CA PRO A 179 11.46 7.90 17.00
C PRO A 179 12.94 7.57 17.11
N HIS A 180 13.32 6.31 17.24
CA HIS A 180 14.69 5.89 17.47
C HIS A 180 15.30 5.18 16.26
N ARG A 181 16.55 5.51 15.95
CA ARG A 181 17.36 4.72 15.03
C ARG A 181 17.58 3.34 15.68
N LEU A 182 17.19 2.28 15.01
CA LEU A 182 17.37 0.90 15.49
C LEU A 182 18.84 0.47 15.55
N TRP A 183 19.74 1.22 14.89
CA TRP A 183 21.20 1.04 14.98
C TRP A 183 21.86 2.30 15.48
N MET A 184 22.61 2.14 16.55
CA MET A 184 23.54 3.17 16.98
C MET A 184 24.66 3.26 15.92
N ALA A 185 24.87 4.46 15.36
CA ALA A 185 26.13 4.73 14.68
C ALA A 185 27.27 4.42 15.64
N ARG A 186 28.22 3.58 15.26
CA ARG A 186 29.41 3.32 16.09
C ARG A 186 30.06 4.68 16.43
N PRO A 187 30.27 5.01 17.72
CA PRO A 187 31.06 6.18 18.07
C PRO A 187 32.50 5.89 17.61
N GLY A 188 32.98 6.58 16.60
CA GLY A 188 34.38 6.46 16.23
C GLY A 188 34.74 6.62 14.76
N SER A 189 33.89 7.17 13.88
CA SER A 189 34.31 7.59 12.54
C SER A 189 33.97 9.04 12.30
N GLN A 190 34.75 9.93 12.94
CA GLN A 190 34.97 11.26 12.38
C GLN A 190 36.18 11.19 11.46
N PRO A 191 36.14 11.81 10.25
CA PRO A 191 37.28 11.98 9.38
C PRO A 191 38.30 12.96 9.96
#